data_4057b69ab4e2096aee67a7df221b2145
#
_entry.id   4057b69ab4e2096aee67a7df221b2145
#
_cell.length_a   1.000
_cell.length_b   1.000
_cell.length_c   1.000
_cell.angle_alpha   90.00
_cell.angle_beta   90.00
_cell.angle_gamma   90.00
#
_symmetry.space_group_name_H-M   'P 1'
#
loop_
_entity.id
_entity.type
_entity.pdbx_description
1 polymer ?
#
loop_
_entity_poly.entity_id
_entity_poly.type
_entity_poly.pdbx_seq_one_letter_code
_entity_poly.pdbx_strand_id
1 'polypeptide(L)'
;DKSKGGTILNSRGQTDGDTWGKRAEWCDYSGPVATPQGTGTYGVTIFDHPTNPRHPTWWHVRDYGLFAANPFGIHDFEKKPPGSGNLAVEVGQSLTFRYRVVLHRGDSQSVPLEALYRSYADEKDMK
;
A
#
# COMPACT_ATOMS: atom_id res chain seq x y z
N ASP A 1 1.82 1.63 14.33
CA ASP A 1 0.77 2.03 15.26
C ASP A 1 1.00 3.47 15.69
N LYS A 2 -0.03 4.32 15.54
CA LYS A 2 0.05 5.76 15.82
C LYS A 2 0.37 6.04 17.29
N SER A 3 -0.14 5.23 18.21
CA SER A 3 0.15 5.39 19.65
C SER A 3 1.62 5.15 19.97
N LYS A 4 2.35 4.53 19.05
CA LYS A 4 3.79 4.26 19.14
C LYS A 4 4.61 5.11 18.16
N GLY A 5 4.03 6.19 17.64
CA GLY A 5 4.69 7.10 16.71
C GLY A 5 4.62 6.72 15.24
N GLY A 6 3.79 5.75 14.87
CA GLY A 6 3.59 5.36 13.48
C GLY A 6 2.88 6.42 12.66
N THR A 7 3.32 6.60 11.40
CA THR A 7 2.73 7.54 10.44
C THR A 7 2.50 6.85 9.10
N ILE A 8 1.44 7.28 8.40
CA ILE A 8 1.04 6.72 7.12
C ILE A 8 1.06 7.84 6.07
N LEU A 9 1.57 7.50 4.88
CA LEU A 9 1.57 8.40 3.72
C LEU A 9 1.29 7.57 2.46
N ASN A 10 0.44 8.06 1.56
CA ASN A 10 0.27 7.44 0.25
C ASN A 10 0.77 8.34 -0.89
N SER A 11 0.80 7.79 -2.10
CA SER A 11 1.30 8.46 -3.31
C SER A 11 0.49 9.71 -3.70
N ARG A 12 -0.71 9.87 -3.14
CA ARG A 12 -1.57 11.01 -3.38
C ARG A 12 -1.42 12.13 -2.34
N GLY A 13 -0.47 11.97 -1.42
CA GLY A 13 -0.20 12.95 -0.36
C GLY A 13 -1.16 12.91 0.82
N GLN A 14 -2.02 11.91 0.90
CA GLN A 14 -2.90 11.70 2.05
C GLN A 14 -2.11 11.07 3.19
N THR A 15 -2.46 11.42 4.43
CA THR A 15 -1.73 10.98 5.62
C THR A 15 -2.67 10.36 6.66
N ASP A 16 -2.12 9.45 7.44
CA ASP A 16 -2.76 8.81 8.61
C ASP A 16 -4.21 8.37 8.33
N GLY A 17 -5.18 8.84 9.09
CA GLY A 17 -6.58 8.45 8.94
C GLY A 17 -7.20 8.75 7.58
N ASP A 18 -6.66 9.74 6.87
CA ASP A 18 -7.15 10.12 5.54
C ASP A 18 -6.74 9.14 4.43
N THR A 19 -5.87 8.19 4.74
CA THR A 19 -5.43 7.16 3.78
C THR A 19 -6.38 5.97 3.69
N TRP A 20 -7.21 5.77 4.72
CA TRP A 20 -8.08 4.60 4.78
C TRP A 20 -9.08 4.57 3.63
N GLY A 21 -9.13 3.45 2.93
CA GLY A 21 -10.08 3.24 1.83
C GLY A 21 -9.83 4.12 0.62
N LYS A 22 -8.69 4.78 0.53
CA LYS A 22 -8.34 5.63 -0.62
C LYS A 22 -7.53 4.85 -1.64
N ARG A 23 -7.69 5.22 -2.89
CA ARG A 23 -6.92 4.67 -4.00
C ARG A 23 -5.59 5.41 -4.11
N ALA A 24 -4.52 4.66 -4.25
CA ALA A 24 -3.19 5.22 -4.46
C ALA A 24 -2.26 4.17 -5.08
N GLU A 25 -1.22 4.61 -5.74
CA GLU A 25 -0.25 3.75 -6.40
C GLU A 25 0.65 3.03 -5.40
N TRP A 26 0.91 3.66 -4.27
CA TRP A 26 1.65 3.07 -3.16
C TRP A 26 1.22 3.69 -1.84
N CYS A 27 1.54 2.97 -0.77
CA CYS A 27 1.32 3.43 0.60
C CYS A 27 2.51 3.04 1.46
N ASP A 28 2.92 3.95 2.35
CA ASP A 28 4.02 3.77 3.29
C ASP A 28 3.52 3.86 4.72
N TYR A 29 4.08 3.01 5.57
CA TYR A 29 3.82 3.02 7.02
C TYR A 29 5.17 2.99 7.73
N SER A 30 5.51 4.07 8.42
CA SER A 30 6.80 4.22 9.09
C SER A 30 6.64 4.62 10.55
N GLY A 31 7.66 4.36 11.35
CA GLY A 31 7.65 4.72 12.75
C GLY A 31 8.90 4.27 13.49
N PRO A 32 8.99 4.62 14.78
CA PRO A 32 10.12 4.24 15.59
C PRO A 32 10.12 2.74 15.91
N VAL A 33 11.30 2.13 15.83
CA VAL A 33 11.54 0.72 16.16
C VAL A 33 12.73 0.64 17.09
N ALA A 34 12.56 -0.05 18.22
CA ALA A 34 13.65 -0.32 19.14
C ALA A 34 14.55 -1.41 18.56
N THR A 35 15.85 -1.15 18.55
CA THR A 35 16.87 -2.11 18.11
C THR A 35 17.95 -2.25 19.20
N PRO A 36 18.81 -3.29 19.12
CA PRO A 36 19.95 -3.40 20.06
C PRO A 36 20.88 -2.18 20.07
N GLN A 37 20.90 -1.39 18.99
CA GLN A 37 21.72 -0.19 18.87
C GLN A 37 20.97 1.10 19.22
N GLY A 38 19.74 1.00 19.70
CA GLY A 38 18.87 2.13 20.05
C GLY A 38 17.63 2.19 19.16
N THR A 39 16.82 3.22 19.40
CA THR A 39 15.59 3.43 18.61
C THR A 39 15.92 4.11 17.28
N GLY A 40 15.45 3.54 16.19
CA GLY A 40 15.52 4.12 14.84
C GLY A 40 14.16 4.22 14.19
N THR A 41 14.04 5.02 13.14
CA THR A 41 12.84 5.08 12.31
C THR A 41 13.00 4.14 11.13
N TYR A 42 12.00 3.32 10.91
CA TYR A 42 11.92 2.36 9.79
C TYR A 42 10.54 2.38 9.20
N GLY A 43 10.44 1.96 7.95
CA GLY A 43 9.16 1.91 7.26
C GLY A 43 9.02 0.72 6.34
N VAL A 44 7.76 0.48 5.99
CA VAL A 44 7.35 -0.51 4.99
C VAL A 44 6.51 0.21 3.97
N THR A 45 6.88 0.10 2.70
CA THR A 45 6.08 0.61 1.59
C THR A 45 5.60 -0.57 0.75
N ILE A 46 4.35 -0.51 0.31
CA ILE A 46 3.82 -1.49 -0.66
C ILE A 46 3.50 -0.73 -1.94
N PHE A 47 4.02 -1.23 -3.06
CA PHE A 47 3.76 -0.72 -4.41
C PHE A 47 2.73 -1.60 -5.12
N ASP A 48 1.70 -0.98 -5.68
CA ASP A 48 0.69 -1.63 -6.52
C ASP A 48 1.10 -1.49 -7.98
N HIS A 49 1.36 -2.61 -8.67
CA HIS A 49 1.83 -2.55 -10.06
C HIS A 49 0.73 -2.04 -10.99
N PRO A 50 1.07 -1.19 -11.99
CA PRO A 50 0.06 -0.64 -12.93
C PRO A 50 -0.73 -1.70 -13.71
N THR A 51 -0.19 -2.91 -13.88
CA THR A 51 -0.88 -3.99 -14.58
C THR A 51 -1.86 -4.75 -13.70
N ASN A 52 -1.91 -4.47 -12.40
CA ASN A 52 -2.84 -5.14 -11.51
C ASN A 52 -4.29 -4.83 -11.87
N PRO A 53 -5.19 -5.82 -11.79
CA PRO A 53 -6.62 -5.55 -11.88
C PRO A 53 -7.03 -4.46 -10.88
N ARG A 54 -7.82 -3.48 -11.34
CA ARG A 54 -8.32 -2.35 -10.54
C ARG A 54 -7.25 -1.42 -9.98
N HIS A 55 -6.09 -1.36 -10.62
CA HIS A 55 -5.06 -0.38 -10.28
C HIS A 55 -5.56 1.07 -10.51
N PRO A 56 -5.25 2.05 -9.65
CA PRO A 56 -4.60 1.90 -8.35
C PRO A 56 -5.54 1.34 -7.30
N THR A 57 -5.01 0.48 -6.44
CA THR A 57 -5.80 -0.23 -5.43
C THR A 57 -6.30 0.68 -4.31
N TRP A 58 -7.31 0.21 -3.58
CA TRP A 58 -7.73 0.81 -2.32
C TRP A 58 -6.84 0.29 -1.20
N TRP A 59 -6.54 1.14 -0.21
CA TRP A 59 -5.68 0.78 0.90
C TRP A 59 -6.49 0.60 2.17
N HIS A 60 -6.50 -0.62 2.68
CA HIS A 60 -7.04 -0.91 4.00
C HIS A 60 -5.91 -0.75 5.01
N VAL A 61 -5.67 0.49 5.39
CA VAL A 61 -4.59 0.88 6.29
C VAL A 61 -5.17 1.65 7.47
N ARG A 62 -4.76 1.27 8.67
CA ARG A 62 -5.27 1.84 9.92
C ARG A 62 -4.11 2.22 10.82
N ASP A 63 -4.35 3.20 11.65
CA ASP A 63 -3.37 3.76 12.58
C ASP A 63 -2.95 2.82 13.72
N TYR A 64 -3.61 1.69 13.86
CA TYR A 64 -3.24 0.65 14.83
C TYR A 64 -2.36 -0.46 14.24
N GLY A 65 -1.85 -0.31 13.02
CA GLY A 65 -0.90 -1.24 12.41
C GLY A 65 -1.45 -2.15 11.32
N LEU A 66 -2.74 -2.05 10.99
CA LEU A 66 -3.29 -2.77 9.83
C LEU A 66 -2.78 -2.11 8.55
N PHE A 67 -2.24 -2.94 7.63
CA PHE A 67 -1.68 -2.43 6.38
C PHE A 67 -1.88 -3.44 5.26
N ALA A 68 -2.81 -3.15 4.34
CA ALA A 68 -3.16 -4.06 3.26
C ALA A 68 -3.58 -3.31 1.99
N ALA A 69 -3.09 -3.75 0.83
CA ALA A 69 -3.67 -3.45 -0.46
C ALA A 69 -4.96 -4.29 -0.60
N ASN A 70 -6.09 -3.64 -0.94
CA ASN A 70 -7.37 -4.34 -1.02
C ASN A 70 -8.16 -3.94 -2.28
N PRO A 71 -8.01 -4.68 -3.39
CA PRO A 71 -8.74 -4.41 -4.63
C PRO A 71 -10.20 -4.86 -4.60
N PHE A 72 -10.67 -5.42 -3.49
CA PHE A 72 -12.03 -6.00 -3.38
C PHE A 72 -12.96 -5.21 -2.46
N GLY A 73 -12.46 -4.19 -1.78
CA GLY A 73 -13.18 -3.53 -0.69
C GLY A 73 -14.01 -2.31 -1.11
N ILE A 74 -14.30 -2.10 -2.39
CA ILE A 74 -14.98 -0.90 -2.87
C ILE A 74 -16.36 -0.68 -2.21
N HIS A 75 -17.08 -1.76 -1.88
CA HIS A 75 -18.35 -1.67 -1.16
C HIS A 75 -18.19 -0.89 0.14
N ASP A 76 -17.20 -1.25 0.93
CA ASP A 76 -16.96 -0.62 2.23
C ASP A 76 -16.29 0.76 2.11
N PHE A 77 -15.30 0.87 1.23
CA PHE A 77 -14.46 2.06 1.11
C PHE A 77 -15.20 3.24 0.46
N GLU A 78 -16.07 2.97 -0.51
CA GLU A 78 -16.78 3.99 -1.26
C GLU A 78 -18.30 3.95 -1.07
N LYS A 79 -18.78 3.18 -0.10
CA LYS A 79 -20.22 3.01 0.19
C LYS A 79 -21.01 2.60 -1.06
N LYS A 80 -20.45 1.68 -1.85
CA LYS A 80 -21.11 1.11 -3.01
C LYS A 80 -22.01 -0.06 -2.60
N PRO A 81 -22.96 -0.49 -3.47
CA PRO A 81 -23.82 -1.63 -3.14
C PRO A 81 -23.04 -2.90 -2.80
N PRO A 82 -23.59 -3.79 -1.95
CA PRO A 82 -22.98 -5.09 -1.68
C PRO A 82 -22.67 -5.85 -2.98
N GLY A 83 -21.50 -6.50 -3.00
CA GLY A 83 -21.02 -7.22 -4.18
C GLY A 83 -20.25 -6.39 -5.20
N SER A 84 -20.19 -5.05 -5.03
CA SER A 84 -19.46 -4.17 -5.97
C SER A 84 -17.98 -4.50 -6.08
N GLY A 85 -17.38 -5.05 -5.02
CA GLY A 85 -15.98 -5.46 -5.01
C GLY A 85 -15.72 -6.88 -5.47
N ASN A 86 -16.75 -7.63 -5.78
CA ASN A 86 -16.61 -9.02 -6.21
C ASN A 86 -15.87 -9.09 -7.55
N LEU A 87 -15.04 -10.10 -7.69
CA LEU A 87 -14.24 -10.36 -8.89
C LEU A 87 -14.37 -11.83 -9.24
N ALA A 88 -14.94 -12.10 -10.40
CA ALA A 88 -15.14 -13.47 -10.89
C ALA A 88 -13.94 -13.89 -11.75
N VAL A 89 -13.49 -15.13 -11.55
CA VAL A 89 -12.49 -15.78 -12.39
C VAL A 89 -13.15 -17.00 -13.00
N GLU A 90 -13.29 -17.00 -14.32
CA GLU A 90 -13.91 -18.10 -15.05
C GLU A 90 -13.01 -19.34 -15.04
N VAL A 91 -13.64 -20.50 -15.25
CA VAL A 91 -12.91 -21.77 -15.35
C VAL A 91 -11.85 -21.68 -16.46
N GLY A 92 -10.60 -22.04 -16.12
CA GLY A 92 -9.47 -21.99 -17.05
C GLY A 92 -8.79 -20.62 -17.17
N GLN A 93 -9.34 -19.60 -16.53
CA GLN A 93 -8.72 -18.27 -16.47
C GLN A 93 -7.96 -18.07 -15.16
N SER A 94 -7.03 -17.13 -15.16
CA SER A 94 -6.27 -16.74 -13.97
C SER A 94 -6.17 -15.22 -13.87
N LEU A 95 -5.98 -14.75 -12.65
CA LEU A 95 -5.65 -13.36 -12.36
C LEU A 95 -4.29 -13.30 -11.69
N THR A 96 -3.49 -12.30 -12.04
CA THR A 96 -2.20 -12.07 -11.43
C THR A 96 -2.18 -10.69 -10.80
N PHE A 97 -1.78 -10.63 -9.55
CA PHE A 97 -1.51 -9.40 -8.82
C PHE A 97 -0.02 -9.33 -8.51
N ARG A 98 0.59 -8.18 -8.76
CA ARG A 98 2.01 -7.95 -8.52
C ARG A 98 2.16 -6.80 -7.54
N TYR A 99 2.91 -7.05 -6.48
CA TYR A 99 3.23 -6.04 -5.48
C TYR A 99 4.72 -6.07 -5.19
N ARG A 100 5.28 -4.94 -4.83
CA ARG A 100 6.63 -4.87 -4.26
C ARG A 100 6.54 -4.29 -2.87
N VAL A 101 7.15 -4.98 -1.92
CA VAL A 101 7.29 -4.51 -0.55
C VAL A 101 8.71 -3.98 -0.38
N VAL A 102 8.81 -2.74 0.07
CA VAL A 102 10.09 -2.07 0.33
C VAL A 102 10.22 -1.85 1.83
N LEU A 103 11.23 -2.44 2.41
CA LEU A 103 11.63 -2.15 3.79
C LEU A 103 12.70 -1.07 3.73
N HIS A 104 12.52 0.00 4.50
CA HIS A 104 13.46 1.12 4.44
C HIS A 104 13.79 1.67 5.81
N ARG A 105 14.98 2.26 5.91
CA ARG A 105 15.41 3.04 7.07
C ARG A 105 14.96 4.48 6.87
N GLY A 106 14.56 5.13 7.96
CA GLY A 106 13.99 6.47 7.92
C GLY A 106 12.48 6.46 7.65
N ASP A 107 11.89 7.64 7.64
CA ASP A 107 10.47 7.83 7.33
C ASP A 107 10.22 7.91 5.82
N SER A 108 8.95 8.18 5.46
CA SER A 108 8.54 8.30 4.06
C SER A 108 9.23 9.45 3.30
N GLN A 109 9.74 10.44 4.00
CA GLN A 109 10.44 11.58 3.39
C GLN A 109 11.94 11.30 3.18
N SER A 110 12.47 10.30 3.87
CA SER A 110 13.89 9.93 3.81
C SER A 110 14.23 9.04 2.62
N VAL A 111 13.22 8.54 1.91
CA VAL A 111 13.36 7.57 0.82
C VAL A 111 12.66 8.12 -0.44
N PRO A 112 13.29 8.02 -1.63
CA PRO A 112 12.68 8.52 -2.87
C PRO A 112 11.60 7.54 -3.38
N LEU A 113 10.51 7.42 -2.65
CA LEU A 113 9.46 6.41 -2.90
C LEU A 113 8.84 6.54 -4.29
N GLU A 114 8.57 7.76 -4.75
CA GLU A 114 7.97 7.98 -6.07
C GLU A 114 8.92 7.53 -7.20
N ALA A 115 10.21 7.82 -7.09
CA ALA A 115 11.20 7.38 -8.07
C ALA A 115 11.35 5.86 -8.07
N LEU A 116 11.38 5.25 -6.89
CA LEU A 116 11.42 3.79 -6.74
C LEU A 116 10.16 3.13 -7.32
N TYR A 117 9.00 3.74 -7.09
CA TYR A 117 7.74 3.25 -7.66
C TYR A 117 7.77 3.30 -9.19
N ARG A 118 8.19 4.42 -9.78
CA ARG A 118 8.26 4.55 -11.24
C ARG A 118 9.19 3.50 -11.86
N SER A 119 10.33 3.27 -11.25
CA SER A 119 11.24 2.20 -11.68
C SER A 119 10.57 0.82 -11.64
N TYR A 120 9.84 0.53 -10.57
CA TYR A 120 9.09 -0.72 -10.44
C TYR A 120 7.96 -0.83 -11.48
N ALA A 121 7.23 0.28 -11.71
CA ALA A 121 6.11 0.30 -12.65
C ALA A 121 6.56 0.03 -14.10
N ASP A 122 7.79 0.40 -14.43
CA ASP A 122 8.38 0.18 -15.76
C ASP A 122 8.97 -1.22 -15.94
N GLU A 123 9.08 -2.01 -14.87
CA GLU A 123 9.59 -3.38 -14.95
C GLU A 123 8.63 -4.27 -15.74
N LYS A 124 9.15 -4.93 -16.76
CA LYS A 124 8.41 -5.93 -17.52
C LYS A 124 8.37 -7.24 -16.74
N ASP A 125 7.36 -8.06 -17.04
CA ASP A 125 7.30 -9.41 -16.49
C ASP A 125 8.57 -10.16 -16.81
N MET A 126 9.26 -10.58 -15.77
CA MET A 126 10.34 -11.54 -15.91
C MET A 126 9.71 -12.93 -16.02
N LYS A 127 9.75 -13.46 -17.23
CA LYS A 127 9.32 -14.85 -17.47
C LYS A 127 10.43 -15.81 -17.07
#